data_610d3a06e6f5994a3919edf4e2677c44
#
_entry.id   610d3a06e6f5994a3919edf4e2677c44
#
_cell.length_a   1.000
_cell.length_b   1.000
_cell.length_c   1.000
_cell.angle_alpha   90.00
_cell.angle_beta   90.00
_cell.angle_gamma   90.00
#
_symmetry.space_group_name_H-M   'P 1'
#
loop_
_entity.id
_entity.type
_entity.pdbx_description
1 polymer ?
#
loop_
_entity_poly.entity_id
_entity_poly.type
_entity_poly.pdbx_seq_one_letter_code
_entity_poly.pdbx_strand_id
1 'polypeptide(L)'
;MIDFSDYIKELGKLVSFNTVLSAPEENAPFGKETKAALEYFLSLASSFGFETINYDNYIGEAVFGEGEEIGVIGHLDVVPTGDGWLTDPFTLTFKNGEYYGRGVSDDKGPLLMCLYAMKALKDSGVKPKVKFRLIAGCNEETGWKDVEYMKKVATFPKLGFSPDGDFPLSYAEKGVYIVKFYLPALKNFSRLSGGTVINAVCDRAEAYAADGGINEPLILK
;
A
#
# COMPACT_ATOMS: atom_id res chain seq x y z
N MET A 1 19.09 -6.69 -17.51
CA MET A 1 19.14 -7.43 -16.21
C MET A 1 18.82 -6.42 -15.12
N ILE A 2 18.04 -6.79 -14.10
CA ILE A 2 17.69 -5.88 -12.99
C ILE A 2 18.92 -5.66 -12.11
N ASP A 3 19.24 -4.41 -11.82
CA ASP A 3 20.23 -4.06 -10.81
C ASP A 3 19.61 -4.10 -9.42
N PHE A 4 19.83 -5.21 -8.73
CA PHE A 4 19.26 -5.41 -7.39
C PHE A 4 19.84 -4.45 -6.33
N SER A 5 21.06 -3.96 -6.50
CA SER A 5 21.64 -2.98 -5.59
C SER A 5 20.89 -1.66 -5.64
N ASP A 6 20.60 -1.20 -6.86
CA ASP A 6 19.83 0.02 -7.07
C ASP A 6 18.37 -0.17 -6.63
N TYR A 7 17.74 -1.32 -6.98
CA TYR A 7 16.40 -1.66 -6.51
C TYR A 7 16.28 -1.60 -4.97
N ILE A 8 17.21 -2.19 -4.24
CA ILE A 8 17.19 -2.20 -2.76
C ILE A 8 17.35 -0.79 -2.19
N LYS A 9 18.20 0.03 -2.79
CA LYS A 9 18.37 1.44 -2.39
C LYS A 9 17.05 2.22 -2.58
N GLU A 10 16.41 2.06 -3.73
CA GLU A 10 15.15 2.75 -4.04
C GLU A 10 13.98 2.21 -3.20
N LEU A 11 13.96 0.89 -2.92
CA LEU A 11 13.01 0.30 -1.97
C LEU A 11 13.19 0.89 -0.56
N GLY A 12 14.43 1.03 -0.10
CA GLY A 12 14.72 1.67 1.18
C GLY A 12 14.17 3.10 1.26
N LYS A 13 14.25 3.83 0.16
CA LYS A 13 13.66 5.18 0.09
C LYS A 13 12.14 5.15 0.12
N LEU A 14 11.48 4.26 -0.62
CA LEU A 14 10.02 4.11 -0.59
C LEU A 14 9.53 3.67 0.80
N VAL A 15 10.21 2.72 1.44
CA VAL A 15 9.89 2.29 2.81
C VAL A 15 9.99 3.43 3.81
N SER A 16 10.92 4.38 3.62
CA SER A 16 11.12 5.50 4.54
C SER A 16 9.95 6.49 4.59
N PHE A 17 9.05 6.50 3.61
CA PHE A 17 7.83 7.27 3.69
C PHE A 17 6.80 6.55 4.56
N ASN A 18 6.34 7.17 5.64
CA ASN A 18 5.24 6.65 6.47
C ASN A 18 3.89 6.93 5.78
N THR A 19 3.51 6.05 4.88
CA THR A 19 2.31 6.17 4.06
C THR A 19 1.06 5.55 4.71
N VAL A 20 1.03 5.43 6.02
CA VAL A 20 -0.20 5.16 6.78
C VAL A 20 -1.18 6.31 6.55
N LEU A 21 -2.45 5.97 6.27
CA LEU A 21 -3.48 6.97 6.04
C LEU A 21 -3.48 8.05 7.12
N SER A 22 -3.37 9.29 6.73
CA SER A 22 -3.45 10.43 7.63
C SER A 22 -4.50 11.44 7.18
N ALA A 23 -4.73 12.47 7.98
CA ALA A 23 -5.69 13.51 7.63
C ALA A 23 -5.33 14.15 6.28
N PRO A 24 -6.32 14.43 5.42
CA PRO A 24 -6.06 15.09 4.15
C PRO A 24 -5.54 16.51 4.39
N GLU A 25 -4.57 16.91 3.55
CA GLU A 25 -4.02 18.26 3.50
C GLU A 25 -4.21 18.82 2.08
N GLU A 26 -3.88 20.09 1.87
CA GLU A 26 -3.94 20.70 0.54
C GLU A 26 -3.09 19.91 -0.46
N ASN A 27 -3.71 19.47 -1.57
CA ASN A 27 -3.07 18.63 -2.60
C ASN A 27 -2.46 17.30 -2.07
N ALA A 28 -2.92 16.83 -0.91
CA ALA A 28 -2.47 15.58 -0.31
C ALA A 28 -3.68 14.81 0.28
N PRO A 29 -4.51 14.18 -0.55
CA PRO A 29 -5.79 13.59 -0.15
C PRO A 29 -5.66 12.50 0.91
N PHE A 30 -4.53 11.81 0.96
CA PHE A 30 -4.24 10.72 1.92
C PHE A 30 -3.08 11.07 2.87
N GLY A 31 -2.71 12.36 2.93
CA GLY A 31 -1.63 12.88 3.74
C GLY A 31 -0.34 13.14 2.96
N LYS A 32 0.51 13.97 3.53
CA LYS A 32 1.73 14.47 2.88
C LYS A 32 2.76 13.39 2.56
N GLU A 33 2.88 12.37 3.42
CA GLU A 33 3.86 11.29 3.24
C GLU A 33 3.45 10.37 2.09
N THR A 34 2.15 10.09 1.93
CA THR A 34 1.63 9.31 0.79
C THR A 34 1.81 10.07 -0.51
N LYS A 35 1.52 11.38 -0.51
CA LYS A 35 1.83 12.26 -1.66
C LYS A 35 3.32 12.22 -2.01
N ALA A 36 4.20 12.38 -1.02
CA ALA A 36 5.64 12.38 -1.25
C ALA A 36 6.14 11.04 -1.82
N ALA A 37 5.58 9.92 -1.36
CA ALA A 37 5.89 8.60 -1.90
C ALA A 37 5.46 8.45 -3.36
N LEU A 38 4.26 8.94 -3.71
CA LEU A 38 3.78 8.93 -5.09
C LEU A 38 4.65 9.81 -6.00
N GLU A 39 4.93 11.04 -5.59
CA GLU A 39 5.79 11.96 -6.34
C GLU A 39 7.19 11.37 -6.54
N TYR A 40 7.73 10.71 -5.51
CA TYR A 40 9.01 10.02 -5.60
C TYR A 40 8.97 8.87 -6.60
N PHE A 41 7.97 8.00 -6.53
CA PHE A 41 7.78 6.86 -7.44
C PHE A 41 7.67 7.32 -8.90
N LEU A 42 6.86 8.34 -9.17
CA LEU A 42 6.69 8.90 -10.51
C LEU A 42 7.96 9.59 -11.01
N SER A 43 8.69 10.29 -10.14
CA SER A 43 9.98 10.89 -10.48
C SER A 43 11.02 9.82 -10.85
N LEU A 44 11.07 8.72 -10.10
CA LEU A 44 11.94 7.58 -10.41
C LEU A 44 11.58 6.97 -11.77
N ALA A 45 10.29 6.73 -12.02
CA ALA A 45 9.81 6.22 -13.30
C ALA A 45 10.18 7.16 -14.47
N SER A 46 10.00 8.46 -14.29
CA SER A 46 10.41 9.49 -15.25
C SER A 46 11.92 9.48 -15.49
N SER A 47 12.74 9.27 -14.46
CA SER A 47 14.21 9.15 -14.59
C SER A 47 14.62 7.95 -15.42
N PHE A 48 13.82 6.88 -15.43
CA PHE A 48 14.00 5.73 -16.32
C PHE A 48 13.50 5.99 -17.75
N GLY A 49 12.95 7.20 -17.99
CA GLY A 49 12.47 7.66 -19.30
C GLY A 49 11.10 7.06 -19.66
N PHE A 50 10.25 6.80 -18.68
CA PHE A 50 8.84 6.52 -18.87
C PHE A 50 8.02 7.81 -18.87
N GLU A 51 6.92 7.82 -19.61
CA GLU A 51 5.89 8.82 -19.44
C GLU A 51 5.21 8.59 -18.08
N THR A 52 4.94 9.65 -17.33
CA THR A 52 4.28 9.56 -16.02
C THR A 52 3.11 10.52 -15.95
N ILE A 53 2.03 10.09 -15.30
CA ILE A 53 0.84 10.89 -15.05
C ILE A 53 0.53 10.84 -13.57
N ASN A 54 0.31 12.02 -12.98
CA ASN A 54 -0.15 12.17 -11.61
C ASN A 54 -1.60 12.68 -11.64
N TYR A 55 -2.52 11.90 -11.12
CA TYR A 55 -3.94 12.27 -11.01
C TYR A 55 -4.21 12.90 -9.63
N ASP A 56 -3.84 14.18 -9.50
CA ASP A 56 -4.07 15.05 -8.33
C ASP A 56 -3.63 14.42 -6.98
N ASN A 57 -2.55 13.64 -7.01
CA ASN A 57 -2.00 12.92 -5.85
C ASN A 57 -2.94 11.88 -5.22
N TYR A 58 -4.03 11.50 -5.90
CA TYR A 58 -4.82 10.32 -5.53
C TYR A 58 -4.15 9.03 -5.99
N ILE A 59 -3.64 9.03 -7.22
CA ILE A 59 -3.08 7.87 -7.90
C ILE A 59 -2.18 8.36 -9.04
N GLY A 60 -1.23 7.55 -9.45
CA GLY A 60 -0.39 7.91 -10.59
C GLY A 60 -0.04 6.69 -11.44
N GLU A 61 0.52 6.93 -12.63
CA GLU A 61 0.95 5.84 -13.48
C GLU A 61 2.24 6.16 -14.24
N ALA A 62 2.98 5.09 -14.56
CA ALA A 62 4.08 5.07 -15.50
C ALA A 62 3.72 4.23 -16.71
N VAL A 63 4.00 4.75 -17.90
CA VAL A 63 3.55 4.16 -19.18
C VAL A 63 4.74 3.73 -20.02
N PHE A 64 4.64 2.53 -20.63
CA PHE A 64 5.66 1.99 -21.51
C PHE A 64 5.06 1.14 -22.65
N GLY A 65 5.46 1.42 -23.88
CA GLY A 65 5.02 0.70 -25.08
C GLY A 65 3.80 1.33 -25.73
N GLU A 66 3.31 0.67 -26.76
CA GLU A 66 2.18 1.12 -27.60
C GLU A 66 1.27 -0.07 -27.90
N GLY A 67 -0.01 0.18 -28.18
CA GLY A 67 -0.98 -0.83 -28.57
C GLY A 67 -2.05 -1.08 -27.50
N GLU A 68 -2.51 -2.33 -27.36
CA GLU A 68 -3.51 -2.72 -26.37
C GLU A 68 -2.97 -2.52 -24.95
N GLU A 69 -3.81 -1.96 -24.08
CA GLU A 69 -3.41 -1.61 -22.73
C GLU A 69 -3.44 -2.83 -21.79
N ILE A 70 -2.35 -3.00 -21.04
CA ILE A 70 -2.26 -3.94 -19.92
C ILE A 70 -1.95 -3.13 -18.66
N GLY A 71 -2.83 -3.20 -17.67
CA GLY A 71 -2.65 -2.59 -16.38
C GLY A 71 -1.82 -3.48 -15.44
N VAL A 72 -0.89 -2.86 -14.73
CA VAL A 72 -0.27 -3.44 -13.54
C VAL A 72 -0.62 -2.49 -12.41
N ILE A 73 -1.43 -2.93 -11.46
CA ILE A 73 -1.91 -2.08 -10.38
C ILE A 73 -1.37 -2.57 -9.03
N GLY A 74 -0.75 -1.68 -8.30
CA GLY A 74 -0.31 -1.86 -6.94
C GLY A 74 -0.50 -0.56 -6.15
N HIS A 75 -0.03 -0.52 -4.89
CA HIS A 75 -0.24 0.63 -4.02
C HIS A 75 1.01 1.03 -3.22
N LEU A 76 1.00 2.27 -2.74
CA LEU A 76 2.06 2.88 -1.95
C LEU A 76 1.66 3.13 -0.50
N ASP A 77 0.36 3.16 -0.19
CA ASP A 77 -0.12 3.24 1.17
C ASP A 77 0.13 1.94 1.94
N VAL A 78 0.09 2.01 3.24
CA VAL A 78 0.34 0.86 4.11
C VAL A 78 -0.57 0.92 5.33
N VAL A 79 -0.89 -0.25 5.90
CA VAL A 79 -1.57 -0.35 7.20
C VAL A 79 -0.69 0.20 8.33
N PRO A 80 -1.28 0.58 9.48
CA PRO A 80 -0.53 0.91 10.68
C PRO A 80 0.47 -0.19 11.05
N THR A 81 1.60 0.21 11.62
CA THR A 81 2.69 -0.72 11.92
C THR A 81 2.31 -1.80 12.93
N GLY A 82 1.41 -1.49 13.87
CA GLY A 82 1.16 -2.35 15.02
C GLY A 82 2.37 -2.40 15.98
N ASP A 83 2.31 -3.34 16.91
CA ASP A 83 3.35 -3.57 17.91
C ASP A 83 4.27 -4.74 17.52
N GLY A 84 5.36 -4.92 18.27
CA GLY A 84 6.24 -6.10 18.15
C GLY A 84 7.34 -6.02 17.10
N TRP A 85 7.55 -4.89 16.44
CA TRP A 85 8.66 -4.70 15.52
C TRP A 85 10.01 -4.77 16.25
N LEU A 86 10.94 -5.56 15.69
CA LEU A 86 12.32 -5.67 16.19
C LEU A 86 13.28 -4.66 15.54
N THR A 87 12.82 -3.95 14.52
CA THR A 87 13.53 -2.91 13.78
C THR A 87 12.56 -1.76 13.55
N ASP A 88 13.05 -0.58 13.19
CA ASP A 88 12.17 0.52 12.77
C ASP A 88 11.41 0.10 11.50
N PRO A 89 10.06 0.09 11.51
CA PRO A 89 9.25 -0.32 10.36
C PRO A 89 9.43 0.56 9.12
N PHE A 90 9.89 1.81 9.26
CA PHE A 90 10.13 2.72 8.15
C PHE A 90 11.62 2.85 7.79
N THR A 91 12.44 1.93 8.27
CA THR A 91 13.85 1.79 7.89
C THR A 91 14.10 0.40 7.32
N LEU A 92 14.34 0.30 6.00
CA LEU A 92 14.64 -0.98 5.37
C LEU A 92 15.86 -1.63 6.02
N THR A 93 15.66 -2.76 6.67
CA THR A 93 16.69 -3.45 7.44
C THR A 93 16.95 -4.83 6.87
N PHE A 94 18.23 -5.12 6.51
CA PHE A 94 18.66 -6.48 6.13
C PHE A 94 19.12 -7.24 7.37
N LYS A 95 18.49 -8.39 7.63
CA LYS A 95 18.81 -9.25 8.78
C LYS A 95 18.49 -10.71 8.45
N ASN A 96 19.39 -11.62 8.79
CA ASN A 96 19.21 -13.06 8.59
C ASN A 96 18.90 -13.49 7.14
N GLY A 97 19.39 -12.74 6.15
CA GLY A 97 19.14 -13.05 4.73
C GLY A 97 17.86 -12.44 4.16
N GLU A 98 17.10 -11.70 4.95
CA GLU A 98 15.79 -11.12 4.59
C GLU A 98 15.78 -9.61 4.79
N TYR A 99 14.92 -8.91 4.04
CA TYR A 99 14.66 -7.49 4.20
C TYR A 99 13.37 -7.26 4.99
N TYR A 100 13.46 -6.42 6.01
CA TYR A 100 12.35 -6.05 6.89
C TYR A 100 12.02 -4.57 6.73
N GLY A 101 10.74 -4.27 6.68
CA GLY A 101 10.20 -2.91 6.64
C GLY A 101 8.71 -2.94 6.27
N ARG A 102 7.93 -1.95 6.71
CA ARG A 102 6.52 -1.84 6.37
C ARG A 102 6.38 -1.50 4.87
N GLY A 103 5.63 -2.32 4.12
CA GLY A 103 5.46 -2.17 2.67
C GLY A 103 6.52 -2.91 1.82
N VAL A 104 7.47 -3.65 2.43
CA VAL A 104 8.45 -4.44 1.66
C VAL A 104 7.78 -5.53 0.83
N SER A 105 6.78 -6.20 1.37
CA SER A 105 6.00 -7.24 0.68
C SER A 105 4.66 -6.73 0.15
N ASP A 106 4.04 -5.78 0.82
CA ASP A 106 2.69 -5.29 0.61
C ASP A 106 2.71 -3.75 0.69
N ASP A 107 2.71 -3.05 -0.44
CA ASP A 107 2.95 -3.49 -1.83
C ASP A 107 4.08 -2.66 -2.48
N LYS A 108 4.79 -1.78 -1.72
CA LYS A 108 5.87 -0.92 -2.25
C LYS A 108 6.97 -1.71 -2.97
N GLY A 109 7.35 -2.88 -2.42
CA GLY A 109 8.37 -3.73 -3.01
C GLY A 109 7.92 -4.33 -4.34
N PRO A 110 6.83 -5.10 -4.40
CA PRO A 110 6.32 -5.68 -5.63
C PRO A 110 6.01 -4.63 -6.72
N LEU A 111 5.38 -3.51 -6.36
CA LEU A 111 5.12 -2.40 -7.28
C LEU A 111 6.42 -1.82 -7.87
N LEU A 112 7.43 -1.57 -7.02
CA LEU A 112 8.75 -1.12 -7.47
C LEU A 112 9.44 -2.17 -8.35
N MET A 113 9.29 -3.46 -8.04
CA MET A 113 9.84 -4.53 -8.87
C MET A 113 9.24 -4.53 -10.28
N CYS A 114 7.94 -4.26 -10.40
CA CYS A 114 7.29 -4.08 -11.70
C CYS A 114 7.89 -2.91 -12.49
N LEU A 115 8.21 -1.79 -11.83
CA LEU A 115 8.89 -0.66 -12.47
C LEU A 115 10.28 -1.04 -12.98
N TYR A 116 11.05 -1.79 -12.18
CA TYR A 116 12.37 -2.29 -12.58
C TYR A 116 12.29 -3.34 -13.69
N ALA A 117 11.24 -4.17 -13.71
CA ALA A 117 11.00 -5.09 -14.82
C ALA A 117 10.72 -4.35 -16.13
N MET A 118 9.89 -3.31 -16.09
CA MET A 118 9.66 -2.42 -17.25
C MET A 118 10.96 -1.74 -17.71
N LYS A 119 11.78 -1.24 -16.76
CA LYS A 119 13.09 -0.69 -17.06
C LYS A 119 14.01 -1.71 -17.74
N ALA A 120 14.08 -2.93 -17.25
CA ALA A 120 14.90 -3.98 -17.84
C ALA A 120 14.46 -4.35 -19.26
N LEU A 121 13.15 -4.38 -19.53
CA LEU A 121 12.61 -4.55 -20.89
C LEU A 121 13.04 -3.40 -21.82
N LYS A 122 12.89 -2.16 -21.35
CA LYS A 122 13.30 -0.97 -22.11
C LYS A 122 14.79 -0.99 -22.43
N ASP A 123 15.63 -1.24 -21.42
CA ASP A 123 17.10 -1.25 -21.56
C ASP A 123 17.59 -2.40 -22.47
N SER A 124 16.82 -3.47 -22.59
CA SER A 124 17.12 -4.55 -23.54
C SER A 124 16.77 -4.24 -24.99
N GLY A 125 16.20 -3.06 -25.26
CA GLY A 125 15.79 -2.63 -26.59
C GLY A 125 14.48 -3.27 -27.08
N VAL A 126 13.77 -4.02 -26.23
CA VAL A 126 12.47 -4.60 -26.56
C VAL A 126 11.45 -3.48 -26.75
N LYS A 127 10.74 -3.50 -27.87
CA LYS A 127 9.57 -2.66 -28.12
C LYS A 127 8.32 -3.50 -27.88
N PRO A 128 7.63 -3.31 -26.75
CA PRO A 128 6.42 -4.06 -26.47
C PRO A 128 5.35 -3.80 -27.54
N LYS A 129 4.60 -4.85 -27.89
CA LYS A 129 3.41 -4.73 -28.77
C LYS A 129 2.14 -4.39 -27.96
N VAL A 130 2.31 -4.16 -26.67
CA VAL A 130 1.28 -3.76 -25.73
C VAL A 130 1.75 -2.50 -25.00
N LYS A 131 0.81 -1.72 -24.52
CA LYS A 131 1.04 -0.54 -23.68
C LYS A 131 0.89 -0.94 -22.22
N PHE A 132 2.00 -1.05 -21.49
CA PHE A 132 1.96 -1.25 -20.03
C PHE A 132 1.61 0.07 -19.35
N ARG A 133 0.67 -0.01 -18.43
CA ARG A 133 0.30 1.07 -17.51
C ARG A 133 0.53 0.57 -16.09
N LEU A 134 1.66 0.96 -15.48
CA LEU A 134 1.97 0.65 -14.09
C LEU A 134 1.34 1.71 -13.19
N ILE A 135 0.28 1.33 -12.52
CA ILE A 135 -0.60 2.20 -11.74
C ILE A 135 -0.23 2.07 -10.26
N ALA A 136 0.14 3.18 -9.63
CA ALA A 136 0.49 3.29 -8.23
C ALA A 136 -0.65 3.94 -7.45
N GLY A 137 -1.42 3.15 -6.72
CA GLY A 137 -2.51 3.57 -5.83
C GLY A 137 -1.99 4.17 -4.53
N CYS A 138 -2.84 4.90 -3.85
CA CYS A 138 -2.52 5.59 -2.59
C CYS A 138 -3.57 5.37 -1.49
N ASN A 139 -4.56 4.50 -1.70
CA ASN A 139 -5.63 4.24 -0.73
C ASN A 139 -6.23 2.83 -0.86
N GLU A 140 -5.42 1.83 -1.15
CA GLU A 140 -5.84 0.43 -1.24
C GLU A 140 -6.33 -0.06 0.12
N GLU A 141 -5.50 0.08 1.16
CA GLU A 141 -5.68 -0.44 2.51
C GLU A 141 -6.89 0.13 3.26
N THR A 142 -7.44 1.24 2.79
CA THR A 142 -8.43 2.00 3.58
C THR A 142 -9.65 2.48 2.80
N GLY A 143 -9.89 1.98 1.58
CA GLY A 143 -11.18 2.22 0.94
C GLY A 143 -11.23 2.66 -0.51
N TRP A 144 -10.15 2.55 -1.28
CA TRP A 144 -10.14 2.65 -2.75
C TRP A 144 -10.62 3.99 -3.34
N LYS A 145 -10.51 5.08 -2.59
CA LYS A 145 -10.91 6.42 -3.05
C LYS A 145 -10.02 6.94 -4.19
N ASP A 146 -8.79 6.46 -4.28
CA ASP A 146 -7.85 6.69 -5.36
C ASP A 146 -8.36 6.09 -6.68
N VAL A 147 -8.78 4.83 -6.67
CA VAL A 147 -9.40 4.15 -7.81
C VAL A 147 -10.75 4.80 -8.17
N GLU A 148 -11.56 5.17 -7.18
CA GLU A 148 -12.80 5.92 -7.42
C GLU A 148 -12.53 7.28 -8.08
N TYR A 149 -11.44 7.94 -7.71
CA TYR A 149 -11.02 9.19 -8.33
C TYR A 149 -10.57 8.96 -9.78
N MET A 150 -9.68 7.99 -10.01
CA MET A 150 -9.17 7.68 -11.34
C MET A 150 -10.31 7.35 -12.33
N LYS A 151 -11.35 6.62 -11.89
CA LYS A 151 -12.54 6.33 -12.73
C LYS A 151 -13.27 7.58 -13.24
N LYS A 152 -13.09 8.73 -12.59
CA LYS A 152 -13.73 10.01 -13.01
C LYS A 152 -12.88 10.78 -14.01
N VAL A 153 -11.56 10.60 -13.98
CA VAL A 153 -10.61 11.43 -14.75
C VAL A 153 -9.86 10.64 -15.82
N ALA A 154 -9.86 9.31 -15.75
CA ALA A 154 -9.17 8.42 -16.68
C ALA A 154 -9.94 7.12 -16.89
N THR A 155 -9.46 6.29 -17.84
CA THR A 155 -9.97 4.93 -18.06
C THR A 155 -9.00 3.90 -17.51
N PHE A 156 -9.53 2.79 -16.98
CA PHE A 156 -8.71 1.64 -16.62
C PHE A 156 -8.49 0.71 -17.83
N PRO A 157 -7.31 0.06 -17.91
CA PRO A 157 -7.09 -1.03 -18.85
C PRO A 157 -8.10 -2.16 -18.61
N LYS A 158 -8.53 -2.83 -19.69
CA LYS A 158 -9.48 -3.95 -19.61
C LYS A 158 -8.84 -5.24 -19.09
N LEU A 159 -7.54 -5.37 -19.27
CA LEU A 159 -6.72 -6.51 -18.84
C LEU A 159 -5.64 -6.00 -17.93
N GLY A 160 -5.32 -6.78 -16.92
CA GLY A 160 -4.25 -6.43 -16.00
C GLY A 160 -4.03 -7.49 -14.92
N PHE A 161 -3.06 -7.20 -14.07
CA PHE A 161 -2.79 -7.98 -12.87
C PHE A 161 -2.32 -7.06 -11.75
N SER A 162 -2.39 -7.55 -10.52
CA SER A 162 -1.76 -6.91 -9.37
C SER A 162 -0.55 -7.74 -8.93
N PRO A 163 0.59 -7.10 -8.60
CA PRO A 163 1.71 -7.79 -7.97
C PRO A 163 1.47 -8.05 -6.48
N ASP A 164 0.40 -7.52 -5.92
CA ASP A 164 -0.01 -7.63 -4.53
C ASP A 164 -0.75 -8.96 -4.31
N GLY A 165 -0.01 -10.04 -4.26
CA GLY A 165 -0.57 -11.37 -4.06
C GLY A 165 0.48 -12.48 -4.05
N ASP A 166 0.05 -13.66 -3.59
CA ASP A 166 0.89 -14.84 -3.48
C ASP A 166 1.05 -15.59 -4.82
N PHE A 167 2.17 -16.30 -4.94
CA PHE A 167 2.37 -17.24 -6.03
C PHE A 167 1.62 -18.55 -5.79
N PRO A 168 1.20 -19.26 -6.88
CA PRO A 168 1.52 -18.97 -8.28
C PRO A 168 0.62 -17.93 -8.96
N LEU A 169 -0.65 -17.84 -8.64
CA LEU A 169 -1.60 -16.89 -9.23
C LEU A 169 -2.94 -16.97 -8.49
N SER A 170 -3.39 -15.86 -7.93
CA SER A 170 -4.77 -15.70 -7.50
C SER A 170 -5.60 -15.15 -8.66
N TYR A 171 -6.59 -15.92 -9.11
CA TYR A 171 -7.50 -15.57 -10.21
C TYR A 171 -8.95 -15.36 -9.74
N ALA A 172 -9.20 -15.56 -8.45
CA ALA A 172 -10.50 -15.34 -7.84
C ALA A 172 -10.34 -15.06 -6.34
N GLU A 173 -11.17 -14.20 -5.81
CA GLU A 173 -11.20 -13.84 -4.39
C GLU A 173 -12.58 -14.01 -3.81
N LYS A 174 -12.66 -14.22 -2.48
CA LYS A 174 -13.91 -14.22 -1.75
C LYS A 174 -14.36 -12.79 -1.49
N GLY A 175 -15.65 -12.55 -1.58
CA GLY A 175 -16.23 -11.28 -1.15
C GLY A 175 -16.01 -11.04 0.35
N VAL A 176 -15.67 -9.81 0.71
CA VAL A 176 -15.53 -9.37 2.10
C VAL A 176 -16.78 -8.61 2.52
N TYR A 177 -17.36 -9.00 3.67
CA TYR A 177 -18.46 -8.29 4.30
C TYR A 177 -18.00 -7.70 5.63
N ILE A 178 -18.14 -6.38 5.77
CA ILE A 178 -17.89 -5.68 7.03
C ILE A 178 -19.24 -5.39 7.66
N VAL A 179 -19.46 -5.91 8.87
CA VAL A 179 -20.70 -5.70 9.62
C VAL A 179 -20.39 -4.96 10.91
N LYS A 180 -21.05 -3.84 11.13
CA LYS A 180 -20.93 -3.06 12.36
C LYS A 180 -22.15 -3.29 13.24
N PHE A 181 -21.94 -3.85 14.43
CA PHE A 181 -22.97 -4.03 15.43
C PHE A 181 -22.96 -2.88 16.43
N TYR A 182 -24.13 -2.33 16.73
CA TYR A 182 -24.33 -1.39 17.81
C TYR A 182 -25.00 -2.14 18.95
N LEU A 183 -24.28 -2.31 20.05
CA LEU A 183 -24.78 -2.96 21.23
C LEU A 183 -25.22 -1.92 22.27
N PRO A 184 -26.25 -2.22 23.09
CA PRO A 184 -26.58 -1.36 24.22
C PRO A 184 -25.42 -1.25 25.19
N ALA A 185 -25.32 -0.11 25.88
CA ALA A 185 -24.30 0.11 26.89
C ALA A 185 -24.34 -0.98 27.99
N LEU A 186 -23.21 -1.57 28.26
CA LEU A 186 -23.09 -2.55 29.35
C LEU A 186 -23.04 -1.81 30.69
N LYS A 187 -23.96 -2.12 31.57
CA LYS A 187 -24.13 -1.40 32.87
C LYS A 187 -22.90 -1.43 33.77
N ASN A 188 -22.07 -2.47 33.64
CA ASN A 188 -20.92 -2.70 34.51
C ASN A 188 -19.61 -2.12 33.97
N PHE A 189 -19.62 -1.53 32.77
CA PHE A 189 -18.44 -0.97 32.14
C PHE A 189 -18.69 0.47 31.68
N SER A 190 -17.75 1.34 32.02
CA SER A 190 -17.75 2.74 31.53
C SER A 190 -17.10 2.87 30.15
N ARG A 191 -16.17 1.96 29.82
CA ARG A 191 -15.47 1.92 28.54
C ARG A 191 -15.01 0.52 28.20
N LEU A 192 -15.14 0.15 26.93
CA LEU A 192 -14.50 -1.02 26.33
C LEU A 192 -13.74 -0.55 25.07
N SER A 193 -12.53 -1.03 24.90
CA SER A 193 -11.76 -0.77 23.68
C SER A 193 -10.89 -1.98 23.34
N GLY A 194 -10.68 -2.25 22.06
CA GLY A 194 -9.80 -3.32 21.60
C GLY A 194 -9.71 -3.36 20.09
N GLY A 195 -8.62 -3.94 19.61
CA GLY A 195 -8.29 -4.00 18.19
C GLY A 195 -7.90 -2.62 17.60
N THR A 196 -7.10 -2.64 16.59
CA THR A 196 -6.61 -1.43 15.89
C THR A 196 -7.16 -1.30 14.49
N VAL A 197 -7.41 -2.42 13.81
CA VAL A 197 -7.91 -2.48 12.43
C VAL A 197 -8.96 -3.58 12.29
N ILE A 198 -9.86 -3.40 11.34
CA ILE A 198 -11.06 -4.24 11.20
C ILE A 198 -10.76 -5.65 10.66
N ASN A 199 -9.67 -5.80 9.94
CA ASN A 199 -9.23 -7.05 9.31
C ASN A 199 -8.16 -7.81 10.11
N ALA A 200 -7.80 -7.35 11.32
CA ALA A 200 -6.90 -8.06 12.21
C ALA A 200 -7.64 -8.63 13.44
N VAL A 201 -7.19 -9.79 13.90
CA VAL A 201 -7.67 -10.36 15.17
C VAL A 201 -7.24 -9.44 16.29
N CYS A 202 -8.20 -9.08 17.17
CA CYS A 202 -7.92 -8.27 18.35
C CYS A 202 -7.01 -9.05 19.30
N ASP A 203 -5.79 -8.60 19.47
CA ASP A 203 -4.77 -9.20 20.36
C ASP A 203 -4.80 -8.62 21.77
N ARG A 204 -5.41 -7.44 21.92
CA ARG A 204 -5.55 -6.74 23.19
C ARG A 204 -6.88 -6.01 23.30
N ALA A 205 -7.58 -6.19 24.41
CA ALA A 205 -8.77 -5.43 24.75
C ALA A 205 -8.65 -4.86 26.16
N GLU A 206 -9.26 -3.71 26.40
CA GLU A 206 -9.29 -3.03 27.70
C GLU A 206 -10.74 -2.79 28.11
N ALA A 207 -11.02 -3.04 29.38
CA ALA A 207 -12.32 -2.80 30.00
C ALA A 207 -12.14 -1.94 31.25
N TYR A 208 -12.96 -0.92 31.38
CA TYR A 208 -12.98 -0.04 32.55
C TYR A 208 -14.30 -0.20 33.29
N ALA A 209 -14.25 -0.51 34.58
CA ALA A 209 -15.45 -0.66 35.43
C ALA A 209 -16.20 0.68 35.56
N ALA A 210 -17.52 0.61 35.71
CA ALA A 210 -18.37 1.80 35.86
C ALA A 210 -18.17 2.51 37.22
N ASP A 211 -17.62 1.81 38.23
CA ASP A 211 -17.31 2.33 39.57
C ASP A 211 -15.96 3.07 39.67
N GLY A 212 -15.28 3.26 38.55
CA GLY A 212 -13.99 3.97 38.49
C GLY A 212 -12.77 3.12 38.87
N GLY A 213 -12.94 1.84 39.14
CA GLY A 213 -11.83 0.90 39.31
C GLY A 213 -11.05 0.72 37.97
N ILE A 214 -9.72 0.79 38.05
CA ILE A 214 -8.86 0.40 36.92
C ILE A 214 -8.79 -1.12 36.98
N ASN A 215 -9.42 -1.78 36.01
CA ASN A 215 -9.24 -3.21 35.83
C ASN A 215 -8.00 -3.45 34.98
N GLU A 216 -7.23 -4.46 35.33
CA GLU A 216 -6.12 -4.90 34.50
C GLU A 216 -6.62 -5.25 33.07
N PRO A 217 -5.84 -4.97 32.03
CA PRO A 217 -6.24 -5.28 30.69
C PRO A 217 -6.51 -6.78 30.53
N LEU A 218 -7.70 -7.12 30.03
CA LEU A 218 -8.02 -8.48 29.60
C LEU A 218 -7.18 -8.77 28.34
N ILE A 219 -6.11 -9.55 28.51
CA ILE A 219 -5.32 -10.06 27.40
C ILE A 219 -6.07 -11.28 26.84
N LEU A 220 -6.72 -11.11 25.71
CA LEU A 220 -7.21 -12.24 24.92
C LEU A 220 -5.98 -12.87 24.22
N LYS A 221 -5.68 -14.11 24.59
CA LYS A 221 -4.66 -14.94 23.92
C LYS A 221 -5.30 -15.78 22.85
#